data_35181b21776bafeb7f6cc07bb7c36a59
#
_entry.id   35181b21776bafeb7f6cc07bb7c36a59
#
_cell.length_a   1.000
_cell.length_b   1.000
_cell.length_c   1.000
_cell.angle_alpha   90.00
_cell.angle_beta   90.00
_cell.angle_gamma   90.00
#
_symmetry.space_group_name_H-M   'P 1'
#
loop_
_entity.id
_entity.type
_entity.pdbx_description
1 polymer ?
#
loop_
_entity_poly.entity_id
_entity_poly.type
_entity_poly.pdbx_seq_one_letter_code
_entity_poly.pdbx_strand_id
1 'polypeptide(L)'
;MNTILELHNLKKYFATQKAVDDISFDIQQGDIFGLLGPNGAGKTTLIRMITGIFYPDSGSILFEGKKFDPINDARHIGYMPEERGLYRKMKIGEQALYLAQLKGMSRHEAMQKVKLWFEKFEMQTWWHKRVEDLSKGMSQKLQFVTTVLHEPKLIILDEPFSGLDPVNANLIKDEIFRLAKNGSTIIFSTHRMEQVEEICDHIALVNKGKKILDGTVKNIKHTFKENHYQIGVAVLPEHLMTHIFKVISAQSDSLLVQLFEDTRTNDVLRYFINKNIDVYSFKEVLPSLSDIFIKLVNGSPEARQFLSINHNHE
;
A
#
# COMPACT_ATOMS: atom_id res chain seq x y z
N MET A 1 1.92 20.29 9.20
CA MET A 1 1.15 19.04 9.27
C MET A 1 1.51 18.38 10.60
N ASN A 2 0.57 17.75 11.27
CA ASN A 2 0.86 17.09 12.56
C ASN A 2 1.25 15.64 12.30
N THR A 3 2.32 15.17 12.93
CA THR A 3 2.75 13.77 12.89
C THR A 3 1.86 12.96 13.83
N ILE A 4 1.29 11.85 13.34
CA ILE A 4 0.48 10.94 14.16
C ILE A 4 1.30 9.81 14.75
N LEU A 5 2.30 9.32 14.01
CA LEU A 5 3.14 8.20 14.41
C LEU A 5 4.60 8.50 14.08
N GLU A 6 5.49 8.32 15.05
CA GLU A 6 6.93 8.47 14.88
C GLU A 6 7.62 7.20 15.38
N LEU A 7 8.48 6.64 14.56
CA LEU A 7 9.28 5.46 14.88
C LEU A 7 10.75 5.87 14.94
N HIS A 8 11.40 5.63 16.06
CA HIS A 8 12.79 6.02 16.28
C HIS A 8 13.67 4.80 16.57
N ASN A 9 14.57 4.46 15.65
CA ASN A 9 15.59 3.42 15.75
C ASN A 9 15.07 2.08 16.30
N LEU A 10 13.88 1.66 15.79
CA LEU A 10 13.23 0.45 16.26
C LEU A 10 14.02 -0.79 15.91
N LYS A 11 14.20 -1.66 16.91
CA LYS A 11 14.82 -2.99 16.74
C LYS A 11 13.96 -4.07 17.36
N LYS A 12 13.88 -5.21 16.66
CA LYS A 12 13.24 -6.42 17.15
C LYS A 12 13.97 -7.64 16.61
N TYR A 13 14.59 -8.40 17.50
CA TYR A 13 15.35 -9.56 17.16
C TYR A 13 14.69 -10.81 17.75
N PHE A 14 14.65 -11.86 16.97
CA PHE A 14 14.30 -13.20 17.41
C PHE A 14 15.56 -14.07 17.36
N ALA A 15 15.53 -15.25 17.98
CA ALA A 15 16.72 -16.09 18.12
C ALA A 15 17.53 -16.32 16.82
N THR A 16 16.83 -16.38 15.68
CA THR A 16 17.44 -16.68 14.38
C THR A 16 17.38 -15.53 13.37
N GLN A 17 16.72 -14.41 13.72
CA GLN A 17 16.44 -13.35 12.74
C GLN A 17 16.35 -11.96 13.37
N LYS A 18 17.00 -10.98 12.72
CA LYS A 18 16.78 -9.57 12.97
C LYS A 18 15.55 -9.12 12.16
N ALA A 19 14.37 -9.27 12.75
CA ALA A 19 13.11 -9.01 12.05
C ALA A 19 12.89 -7.51 11.77
N VAL A 20 13.36 -6.64 12.67
CA VAL A 20 13.42 -5.17 12.51
C VAL A 20 14.79 -4.73 13.02
N ASP A 21 15.55 -4.03 12.19
CA ASP A 21 16.93 -3.63 12.46
C ASP A 21 17.13 -2.15 12.09
N ASP A 22 16.91 -1.30 13.08
CA ASP A 22 17.13 0.15 13.02
C ASP A 22 16.19 0.89 12.05
N ILE A 23 14.88 0.69 12.22
CA ILE A 23 13.86 1.37 11.41
C ILE A 23 13.39 2.66 12.09
N SER A 24 13.44 3.77 11.33
CA SER A 24 12.92 5.08 11.72
C SER A 24 12.17 5.71 10.55
N PHE A 25 10.94 6.20 10.77
CA PHE A 25 10.16 7.04 9.87
C PHE A 25 8.99 7.67 10.60
N ASP A 26 8.40 8.69 9.99
CA ASP A 26 7.27 9.43 10.52
C ASP A 26 6.08 9.32 9.55
N ILE A 27 4.85 9.32 10.12
CA ILE A 27 3.62 9.30 9.35
C ILE A 27 2.81 10.55 9.71
N GLN A 28 2.41 11.31 8.69
CA GLN A 28 1.62 12.52 8.87
C GLN A 28 0.14 12.17 9.05
N GLN A 29 -0.57 12.99 9.83
CA GLN A 29 -2.00 12.80 10.05
C GLN A 29 -2.78 12.98 8.74
N GLY A 30 -3.66 12.01 8.44
CA GLY A 30 -4.49 12.01 7.24
C GLY A 30 -3.85 11.36 6.02
N ASP A 31 -2.57 10.99 6.07
CA ASP A 31 -1.89 10.31 4.96
C ASP A 31 -2.36 8.86 4.80
N ILE A 32 -2.30 8.37 3.56
CA ILE A 32 -2.32 6.94 3.26
C ILE A 32 -0.87 6.51 3.03
N PHE A 33 -0.30 5.86 4.03
CA PHE A 33 1.10 5.46 4.07
C PHE A 33 1.27 3.99 3.68
N GLY A 34 2.06 3.72 2.65
CA GLY A 34 2.37 2.37 2.18
C GLY A 34 3.57 1.76 2.90
N LEU A 35 3.37 0.63 3.58
CA LEU A 35 4.46 -0.17 4.14
C LEU A 35 4.74 -1.35 3.22
N LEU A 36 5.83 -1.28 2.47
CA LEU A 36 6.16 -2.17 1.39
C LEU A 36 7.31 -3.11 1.71
N GLY A 37 7.36 -4.22 0.99
CA GLY A 37 8.48 -5.15 1.03
C GLY A 37 8.04 -6.60 0.78
N PRO A 38 8.99 -7.49 0.46
CA PRO A 38 8.69 -8.89 0.23
C PRO A 38 8.21 -9.61 1.51
N ASN A 39 7.74 -10.84 1.34
CA ASN A 39 7.42 -11.69 2.48
C ASN A 39 8.67 -11.94 3.32
N GLY A 40 8.53 -11.87 4.64
CA GLY A 40 9.66 -11.98 5.57
C GLY A 40 10.51 -10.71 5.71
N ALA A 41 10.16 -9.60 5.06
CA ALA A 41 10.91 -8.33 5.16
C ALA A 41 10.89 -7.69 6.55
N GLY A 42 9.95 -8.08 7.43
CA GLY A 42 9.77 -7.52 8.77
C GLY A 42 8.50 -6.66 8.94
N LYS A 43 7.69 -6.47 7.88
CA LYS A 43 6.47 -5.62 7.91
C LYS A 43 5.52 -6.00 9.03
N THR A 44 5.09 -7.26 9.10
CA THR A 44 4.15 -7.72 10.14
C THR A 44 4.74 -7.59 11.55
N THR A 45 6.05 -7.78 11.73
CA THR A 45 6.71 -7.54 13.02
C THR A 45 6.66 -6.07 13.40
N LEU A 46 6.93 -5.17 12.45
CA LEU A 46 6.85 -3.72 12.65
C LEU A 46 5.42 -3.30 12.99
N ILE A 47 4.43 -3.78 12.25
CA ILE A 47 2.99 -3.54 12.53
C ILE A 47 2.63 -4.02 13.94
N ARG A 48 3.08 -5.20 14.35
CA ARG A 48 2.82 -5.73 15.69
C ARG A 48 3.48 -4.90 16.79
N MET A 49 4.58 -4.21 16.52
CA MET A 49 5.14 -3.23 17.48
C MET A 49 4.31 -1.95 17.52
N ILE A 50 3.88 -1.42 16.38
CA ILE A 50 3.02 -0.23 16.30
C ILE A 50 1.67 -0.45 16.99
N THR A 51 1.15 -1.69 16.94
CA THR A 51 -0.12 -2.07 17.60
C THR A 51 0.04 -2.49 19.07
N GLY A 52 1.27 -2.51 19.57
CA GLY A 52 1.56 -2.94 20.95
C GLY A 52 1.48 -4.43 21.22
N ILE A 53 1.34 -5.27 20.18
CA ILE A 53 1.37 -6.75 20.30
C ILE A 53 2.77 -7.21 20.66
N PHE A 54 3.81 -6.56 20.10
CA PHE A 54 5.20 -6.78 20.46
C PHE A 54 5.83 -5.51 21.02
N TYR A 55 6.67 -5.66 22.02
CA TYR A 55 7.54 -4.57 22.49
C TYR A 55 8.83 -4.57 21.66
N PRO A 56 9.34 -3.39 21.24
CA PRO A 56 10.66 -3.29 20.64
C PRO A 56 11.74 -3.68 21.66
N ASP A 57 12.84 -4.23 21.17
CA ASP A 57 14.01 -4.53 22.01
C ASP A 57 14.81 -3.24 22.27
N SER A 58 14.77 -2.28 21.34
CA SER A 58 15.29 -0.92 21.50
C SER A 58 14.57 0.05 20.55
N GLY A 59 14.75 1.34 20.78
CA GLY A 59 14.06 2.41 20.08
C GLY A 59 12.77 2.83 20.78
N SER A 60 12.02 3.72 20.16
CA SER A 60 10.77 4.24 20.72
C SER A 60 9.72 4.49 19.64
N ILE A 61 8.46 4.41 20.05
CA ILE A 61 7.29 4.75 19.24
C ILE A 61 6.59 5.90 19.92
N LEU A 62 6.33 6.99 19.18
CA LEU A 62 5.46 8.07 19.62
C LEU A 62 4.15 8.03 18.85
N PHE A 63 3.05 8.20 19.55
CA PHE A 63 1.71 8.34 19.00
C PHE A 63 1.15 9.70 19.39
N GLU A 64 0.78 10.53 18.41
CA GLU A 64 0.36 11.92 18.64
C GLU A 64 1.37 12.72 19.49
N GLY A 65 2.69 12.55 19.22
CA GLY A 65 3.78 13.24 19.93
C GLY A 65 4.06 12.75 21.34
N LYS A 66 3.39 11.69 21.82
CA LYS A 66 3.59 11.08 23.13
C LYS A 66 4.10 9.66 23.00
N LYS A 67 4.86 9.20 24.00
CA LYS A 67 5.28 7.79 24.03
C LYS A 67 4.06 6.88 23.95
N PHE A 68 4.06 5.98 22.98
CA PHE A 68 2.97 5.04 22.74
C PHE A 68 2.69 4.18 23.98
N ASP A 69 1.42 4.16 24.39
CA ASP A 69 0.90 3.30 25.47
C ASP A 69 -0.08 2.28 24.88
N PRO A 70 0.31 1.00 24.74
CA PRO A 70 -0.54 -0.03 24.15
C PRO A 70 -1.90 -0.19 24.83
N ILE A 71 -2.01 0.12 26.12
CA ILE A 71 -3.26 -0.03 26.87
C ILE A 71 -4.23 1.13 26.56
N ASN A 72 -3.75 2.35 26.59
CA ASN A 72 -4.59 3.53 26.44
C ASN A 72 -4.81 3.92 24.97
N ASP A 73 -3.79 3.71 24.10
CA ASP A 73 -3.85 4.14 22.71
C ASP A 73 -4.52 3.10 21.80
N ALA A 74 -4.61 1.82 22.20
CA ALA A 74 -5.20 0.74 21.39
C ALA A 74 -6.64 1.03 20.92
N ARG A 75 -7.41 1.84 21.67
CA ARG A 75 -8.77 2.26 21.28
C ARG A 75 -8.77 3.23 20.09
N HIS A 76 -7.66 3.92 19.83
CA HIS A 76 -7.50 4.87 18.74
C HIS A 76 -6.88 4.23 17.49
N ILE A 77 -6.55 2.93 17.56
CA ILE A 77 -5.93 2.16 16.49
C ILE A 77 -6.86 1.04 16.04
N GLY A 78 -7.17 1.00 14.75
CA GLY A 78 -7.79 -0.13 14.08
C GLY A 78 -6.73 -0.98 13.40
N TYR A 79 -6.71 -2.28 13.65
CA TYR A 79 -5.77 -3.20 12.99
C TYR A 79 -6.51 -4.36 12.35
N MET A 80 -6.32 -4.49 11.05
CA MET A 80 -6.79 -5.59 10.22
C MET A 80 -5.58 -6.47 9.85
N PRO A 81 -5.38 -7.61 10.50
CA PRO A 81 -4.28 -8.51 10.18
C PRO A 81 -4.55 -9.30 8.89
N GLU A 82 -3.49 -9.76 8.22
CA GLU A 82 -3.58 -10.65 7.05
C GLU A 82 -4.28 -11.97 7.40
N GLU A 83 -3.94 -12.56 8.54
CA GLU A 83 -4.64 -13.72 9.08
C GLU A 83 -5.91 -13.30 9.83
N ARG A 84 -6.98 -14.06 9.67
CA ARG A 84 -8.30 -13.70 10.15
C ARG A 84 -8.37 -13.72 11.69
N GLY A 85 -8.44 -12.54 12.31
CA GLY A 85 -8.66 -12.35 13.74
C GLY A 85 -10.12 -12.51 14.19
N LEU A 86 -10.95 -13.28 13.46
CA LEU A 86 -12.37 -13.44 13.71
C LEU A 86 -12.66 -14.74 14.47
N TYR A 87 -13.60 -14.68 15.44
CA TYR A 87 -14.05 -15.84 16.21
C TYR A 87 -15.00 -16.71 15.39
N ARG A 88 -14.53 -17.84 14.87
CA ARG A 88 -15.20 -18.68 13.87
C ARG A 88 -16.63 -19.11 14.26
N LYS A 89 -16.85 -19.48 15.53
CA LYS A 89 -18.15 -20.00 16.04
C LYS A 89 -19.12 -18.89 16.43
N MET A 90 -18.69 -17.63 16.47
CA MET A 90 -19.53 -16.49 16.83
C MET A 90 -20.40 -16.06 15.69
N LYS A 91 -21.61 -15.57 15.97
CA LYS A 91 -22.46 -14.93 14.96
C LYS A 91 -21.88 -13.59 14.54
N ILE A 92 -22.04 -13.25 13.27
CA ILE A 92 -21.42 -12.07 12.64
C ILE A 92 -21.85 -10.77 13.34
N GLY A 93 -23.16 -10.58 13.58
CA GLY A 93 -23.65 -9.39 14.28
C GLY A 93 -23.17 -9.31 15.72
N GLU A 94 -23.13 -10.44 16.43
CA GLU A 94 -22.63 -10.52 17.81
C GLU A 94 -21.14 -10.16 17.88
N GLN A 95 -20.35 -10.68 16.92
CA GLN A 95 -18.91 -10.38 16.85
C GLN A 95 -18.64 -8.90 16.54
N ALA A 96 -19.37 -8.32 15.57
CA ALA A 96 -19.21 -6.90 15.26
C ALA A 96 -19.51 -6.02 16.48
N LEU A 97 -20.58 -6.30 17.20
CA LEU A 97 -20.93 -5.61 18.45
C LEU A 97 -19.87 -5.81 19.54
N TYR A 98 -19.39 -7.04 19.72
CA TYR A 98 -18.38 -7.37 20.71
C TYR A 98 -17.08 -6.61 20.48
N LEU A 99 -16.59 -6.63 19.23
CA LEU A 99 -15.35 -5.93 18.88
C LEU A 99 -15.48 -4.40 19.02
N ALA A 100 -16.63 -3.84 18.65
CA ALA A 100 -16.92 -2.42 18.86
C ALA A 100 -16.90 -2.03 20.36
N GLN A 101 -17.52 -2.85 21.20
CA GLN A 101 -17.53 -2.62 22.66
C GLN A 101 -16.13 -2.77 23.28
N LEU A 102 -15.29 -3.68 22.79
CA LEU A 102 -13.89 -3.77 23.21
C LEU A 102 -13.10 -2.50 22.90
N LYS A 103 -13.51 -1.75 21.88
CA LYS A 103 -12.92 -0.44 21.52
C LYS A 103 -13.54 0.73 22.26
N GLY A 104 -14.40 0.46 23.27
CA GLY A 104 -14.98 1.47 24.17
C GLY A 104 -16.31 2.03 23.74
N MET A 105 -16.94 1.51 22.67
CA MET A 105 -18.28 1.95 22.27
C MET A 105 -19.37 1.41 23.22
N SER A 106 -20.39 2.21 23.48
CA SER A 106 -21.60 1.72 24.13
C SER A 106 -22.32 0.71 23.22
N ARG A 107 -23.09 -0.21 23.81
CA ARG A 107 -23.87 -1.19 23.04
C ARG A 107 -24.86 -0.52 22.08
N HIS A 108 -25.46 0.60 22.49
CA HIS A 108 -26.41 1.34 21.67
C HIS A 108 -25.75 1.96 20.44
N GLU A 109 -24.62 2.65 20.63
CA GLU A 109 -23.82 3.25 19.57
C GLU A 109 -23.26 2.18 18.62
N ALA A 110 -22.69 1.10 19.18
CA ALA A 110 -22.20 -0.03 18.40
C ALA A 110 -23.30 -0.63 17.51
N MET A 111 -24.52 -0.82 18.04
CA MET A 111 -25.64 -1.34 17.28
C MET A 111 -26.01 -0.43 16.09
N GLN A 112 -26.05 0.88 16.30
CA GLN A 112 -26.35 1.84 15.23
C GLN A 112 -25.29 1.81 14.14
N LYS A 113 -24.00 1.89 14.52
CA LYS A 113 -22.90 1.88 13.56
C LYS A 113 -22.77 0.54 12.82
N VAL A 114 -22.93 -0.59 13.50
CA VAL A 114 -22.90 -1.91 12.84
C VAL A 114 -23.99 -2.01 11.79
N LYS A 115 -25.21 -1.55 12.06
CA LYS A 115 -26.30 -1.56 11.06
C LYS A 115 -25.94 -0.72 9.84
N LEU A 116 -25.44 0.51 10.03
CA LEU A 116 -25.02 1.39 8.93
C LEU A 116 -23.91 0.76 8.07
N TRP A 117 -22.89 0.18 8.70
CA TRP A 117 -21.81 -0.47 7.99
C TRP A 117 -22.27 -1.74 7.27
N PHE A 118 -23.16 -2.52 7.88
CA PHE A 118 -23.72 -3.72 7.25
C PHE A 118 -24.61 -3.37 6.05
N GLU A 119 -25.35 -2.28 6.13
CA GLU A 119 -26.11 -1.76 4.98
C GLU A 119 -25.17 -1.34 3.85
N LYS A 120 -24.14 -0.56 4.15
CA LYS A 120 -23.17 -0.09 3.18
C LYS A 120 -22.41 -1.20 2.45
N PHE A 121 -22.12 -2.31 3.16
CA PHE A 121 -21.38 -3.45 2.62
C PHE A 121 -22.29 -4.61 2.18
N GLU A 122 -23.61 -4.40 2.16
CA GLU A 122 -24.64 -5.40 1.78
C GLU A 122 -24.56 -6.68 2.63
N MET A 123 -24.33 -6.50 3.94
CA MET A 123 -24.12 -7.57 4.92
C MET A 123 -25.32 -7.79 5.86
N GLN A 124 -26.48 -7.12 5.65
CA GLN A 124 -27.62 -7.16 6.58
C GLN A 124 -28.13 -8.58 6.80
N THR A 125 -28.16 -9.38 5.73
CA THR A 125 -28.65 -10.78 5.77
C THR A 125 -27.70 -11.73 6.49
N TRP A 126 -26.46 -11.27 6.80
CA TRP A 126 -25.43 -12.11 7.44
C TRP A 126 -25.51 -12.07 8.96
N TRP A 127 -26.31 -11.22 9.56
CA TRP A 127 -26.35 -10.94 10.99
C TRP A 127 -26.35 -12.18 11.87
N HIS A 128 -27.16 -13.19 11.50
CA HIS A 128 -27.33 -14.43 12.27
C HIS A 128 -26.46 -15.60 11.79
N LYS A 129 -25.73 -15.43 10.69
CA LYS A 129 -24.78 -16.45 10.20
C LYS A 129 -23.58 -16.52 11.13
N ARG A 130 -22.90 -17.67 11.16
CA ARG A 130 -21.62 -17.81 11.84
C ARG A 130 -20.49 -17.33 10.97
N VAL A 131 -19.38 -16.91 11.58
CA VAL A 131 -18.17 -16.48 10.86
C VAL A 131 -17.59 -17.62 10.02
N GLU A 132 -17.67 -18.86 10.50
CA GLU A 132 -17.20 -20.05 9.76
C GLU A 132 -17.95 -20.31 8.45
N ASP A 133 -19.16 -19.79 8.31
CA ASP A 133 -20.00 -19.94 7.09
C ASP A 133 -19.63 -18.92 6.00
N LEU A 134 -18.72 -17.98 6.28
CA LEU A 134 -18.32 -16.94 5.34
C LEU A 134 -17.30 -17.43 4.31
N SER A 135 -17.47 -17.01 3.06
CA SER A 135 -16.42 -17.09 2.06
C SER A 135 -15.20 -16.21 2.46
N LYS A 136 -14.08 -16.39 1.76
CA LYS A 136 -12.87 -15.57 2.01
C LYS A 136 -13.16 -14.08 1.85
N GLY A 137 -13.83 -13.67 0.76
CA GLY A 137 -14.18 -12.26 0.52
C GLY A 137 -15.18 -11.71 1.55
N MET A 138 -16.19 -12.50 1.94
CA MET A 138 -17.12 -12.11 2.99
C MET A 138 -16.43 -11.90 4.35
N SER A 139 -15.49 -12.78 4.71
CA SER A 139 -14.70 -12.62 5.94
C SER A 139 -13.83 -11.37 5.89
N GLN A 140 -13.27 -11.05 4.72
CA GLN A 140 -12.46 -9.84 4.50
C GLN A 140 -13.30 -8.57 4.71
N LYS A 141 -14.52 -8.52 4.14
CA LYS A 141 -15.46 -7.41 4.39
C LYS A 141 -15.80 -7.25 5.87
N LEU A 142 -16.12 -8.34 6.56
CA LEU A 142 -16.41 -8.30 7.99
C LEU A 142 -15.23 -7.79 8.81
N GLN A 143 -14.03 -8.28 8.48
CA GLN A 143 -12.80 -7.88 9.15
C GLN A 143 -12.50 -6.40 8.95
N PHE A 144 -12.65 -5.89 7.71
CA PHE A 144 -12.52 -4.46 7.43
C PHE A 144 -13.53 -3.64 8.25
N VAL A 145 -14.82 -3.98 8.19
CA VAL A 145 -15.88 -3.27 8.93
C VAL A 145 -15.56 -3.23 10.43
N THR A 146 -15.22 -4.37 11.02
CA THR A 146 -14.90 -4.42 12.46
C THR A 146 -13.63 -3.65 12.83
N THR A 147 -12.73 -3.45 11.91
CA THR A 147 -11.50 -2.67 12.11
C THR A 147 -11.76 -1.18 12.15
N VAL A 148 -12.71 -0.67 11.34
CA VAL A 148 -12.94 0.78 11.18
C VAL A 148 -14.16 1.30 11.95
N LEU A 149 -14.99 0.41 12.48
CA LEU A 149 -16.29 0.70 13.09
C LEU A 149 -16.25 1.74 14.21
N HIS A 150 -15.18 1.74 15.01
CA HIS A 150 -14.96 2.65 16.13
C HIS A 150 -14.28 3.98 15.74
N GLU A 151 -14.17 4.26 14.43
CA GLU A 151 -13.59 5.49 13.88
C GLU A 151 -12.17 5.79 14.41
N PRO A 152 -11.23 4.86 14.24
CA PRO A 152 -9.88 5.03 14.77
C PRO A 152 -9.13 6.17 14.07
N LYS A 153 -8.22 6.82 14.80
CA LYS A 153 -7.31 7.84 14.26
C LYS A 153 -6.25 7.23 13.32
N LEU A 154 -5.79 6.02 13.67
CA LEU A 154 -4.83 5.25 12.89
C LEU A 154 -5.44 3.90 12.50
N ILE A 155 -5.49 3.63 11.21
CA ILE A 155 -5.98 2.38 10.64
C ILE A 155 -4.81 1.64 10.00
N ILE A 156 -4.58 0.40 10.40
CA ILE A 156 -3.53 -0.45 9.85
C ILE A 156 -4.20 -1.60 9.12
N LEU A 157 -3.95 -1.71 7.82
CA LEU A 157 -4.53 -2.71 6.93
C LEU A 157 -3.41 -3.58 6.37
N ASP A 158 -3.34 -4.84 6.78
CA ASP A 158 -2.36 -5.80 6.30
C ASP A 158 -3.02 -6.70 5.24
N GLU A 159 -2.62 -6.56 3.96
CA GLU A 159 -3.17 -7.25 2.79
C GLU A 159 -4.72 -7.13 2.66
N PRO A 160 -5.32 -5.92 2.70
CA PRO A 160 -6.77 -5.74 2.82
C PRO A 160 -7.57 -6.25 1.63
N PHE A 161 -6.97 -6.41 0.46
CA PHE A 161 -7.64 -6.88 -0.76
C PHE A 161 -7.47 -8.38 -1.02
N SER A 162 -6.79 -9.10 -0.12
CA SER A 162 -6.55 -10.53 -0.29
C SER A 162 -7.86 -11.33 -0.38
N GLY A 163 -8.07 -12.02 -1.52
CA GLY A 163 -9.23 -12.88 -1.75
C GLY A 163 -10.54 -12.17 -2.03
N LEU A 164 -10.49 -10.89 -2.39
CA LEU A 164 -11.61 -10.13 -2.93
C LEU A 164 -11.61 -10.19 -4.45
N ASP A 165 -12.80 -10.18 -5.03
CA ASP A 165 -13.01 -9.85 -6.43
C ASP A 165 -12.82 -8.35 -6.66
N PRO A 166 -12.67 -7.88 -7.93
CA PRO A 166 -12.43 -6.47 -8.24
C PRO A 166 -13.51 -5.52 -7.73
N VAL A 167 -14.79 -5.92 -7.72
CA VAL A 167 -15.90 -5.07 -7.26
C VAL A 167 -15.79 -4.82 -5.76
N ASN A 168 -15.56 -5.88 -4.99
CA ASN A 168 -15.40 -5.79 -3.55
C ASN A 168 -14.08 -5.10 -3.14
N ALA A 169 -13.01 -5.28 -3.92
CA ALA A 169 -11.77 -4.56 -3.71
C ALA A 169 -11.94 -3.04 -3.90
N ASN A 170 -12.66 -2.62 -4.97
CA ASN A 170 -12.96 -1.21 -5.21
C ASN A 170 -13.82 -0.62 -4.09
N LEU A 171 -14.82 -1.35 -3.59
CA LEU A 171 -15.64 -0.89 -2.46
C LEU A 171 -14.79 -0.58 -1.22
N ILE A 172 -13.85 -1.46 -0.87
CA ILE A 172 -12.93 -1.21 0.26
C ILE A 172 -11.97 -0.05 -0.06
N LYS A 173 -11.47 0.05 -1.28
CA LYS A 173 -10.59 1.15 -1.72
C LYS A 173 -11.26 2.51 -1.59
N ASP A 174 -12.49 2.65 -2.08
CA ASP A 174 -13.26 3.88 -1.96
C ASP A 174 -13.49 4.27 -0.49
N GLU A 175 -13.70 3.27 0.37
CA GLU A 175 -13.86 3.49 1.78
C GLU A 175 -12.55 3.91 2.49
N ILE A 176 -11.40 3.37 2.06
CA ILE A 176 -10.08 3.80 2.51
C ILE A 176 -9.89 5.30 2.21
N PHE A 177 -10.15 5.73 0.97
CA PHE A 177 -10.06 7.15 0.60
C PHE A 177 -11.03 8.03 1.40
N ARG A 178 -12.27 7.57 1.61
CA ARG A 178 -13.26 8.29 2.42
C ARG A 178 -12.79 8.45 3.87
N LEU A 179 -12.25 7.42 4.48
CA LEU A 179 -11.75 7.44 5.86
C LEU A 179 -10.55 8.39 6.00
N ALA A 180 -9.60 8.36 5.04
CA ALA A 180 -8.48 9.28 5.03
C ALA A 180 -8.94 10.74 4.88
N LYS A 181 -9.86 11.00 3.95
CA LYS A 181 -10.46 12.34 3.77
C LYS A 181 -11.18 12.85 5.03
N ASN A 182 -11.72 11.95 5.84
CA ASN A 182 -12.37 12.28 7.12
C ASN A 182 -11.38 12.40 8.29
N GLY A 183 -10.07 12.34 8.03
CA GLY A 183 -9.01 12.60 9.01
C GLY A 183 -8.38 11.37 9.67
N SER A 184 -8.79 10.15 9.31
CA SER A 184 -8.07 8.94 9.73
C SER A 184 -6.75 8.83 8.96
N THR A 185 -5.68 8.40 9.62
CA THR A 185 -4.42 8.04 8.97
C THR A 185 -4.41 6.55 8.69
N ILE A 186 -3.88 6.14 7.55
CA ILE A 186 -3.93 4.74 7.13
C ILE A 186 -2.53 4.22 6.85
N ILE A 187 -2.16 3.11 7.49
CA ILE A 187 -1.01 2.29 7.08
C ILE A 187 -1.54 1.15 6.23
N PHE A 188 -1.14 1.13 4.98
CA PHE A 188 -1.49 0.12 4.00
C PHE A 188 -0.29 -0.79 3.76
N SER A 189 -0.35 -2.03 4.24
CA SER A 189 0.72 -3.02 4.10
C SER A 189 0.38 -4.03 3.03
N THR A 190 1.24 -4.14 2.02
CA THR A 190 1.09 -5.13 0.94
C THR A 190 2.44 -5.43 0.29
N HIS A 191 2.49 -6.52 -0.45
CA HIS A 191 3.60 -6.85 -1.35
C HIS A 191 3.31 -6.45 -2.81
N ARG A 192 2.09 -5.98 -3.13
CA ARG A 192 1.66 -5.59 -4.48
C ARG A 192 1.92 -4.11 -4.71
N MET A 193 2.95 -3.80 -5.48
CA MET A 193 3.42 -2.42 -5.71
C MET A 193 2.40 -1.56 -6.48
N GLU A 194 1.64 -2.16 -7.41
CA GLU A 194 0.64 -1.46 -8.22
C GLU A 194 -0.47 -0.86 -7.33
N GLN A 195 -0.92 -1.63 -6.33
CA GLN A 195 -1.94 -1.16 -5.38
C GLN A 195 -1.46 0.04 -4.57
N VAL A 196 -0.17 0.06 -4.26
CA VAL A 196 0.43 1.16 -3.50
C VAL A 196 0.57 2.41 -4.35
N GLU A 197 0.99 2.27 -5.61
CA GLU A 197 1.05 3.41 -6.54
C GLU A 197 -0.30 4.09 -6.73
N GLU A 198 -1.37 3.32 -6.62
CA GLU A 198 -2.74 3.80 -6.80
C GLU A 198 -3.32 4.46 -5.54
N ILE A 199 -2.93 3.97 -4.34
CA ILE A 199 -3.64 4.28 -3.09
C ILE A 199 -2.82 5.19 -2.18
N CYS A 200 -1.48 5.03 -2.16
CA CYS A 200 -0.64 5.65 -1.14
C CYS A 200 -0.02 6.98 -1.60
N ASP A 201 0.04 7.93 -0.69
CA ASP A 201 0.72 9.21 -0.89
C ASP A 201 2.22 9.10 -0.58
N HIS A 202 2.53 8.39 0.50
CA HIS A 202 3.88 8.21 1.05
C HIS A 202 4.14 6.72 1.28
N ILE A 203 5.39 6.29 1.13
CA ILE A 203 5.77 4.88 1.34
C ILE A 203 7.07 4.73 2.12
N ALA A 204 7.19 3.63 2.85
CA ALA A 204 8.46 3.08 3.30
C ALA A 204 8.63 1.66 2.76
N LEU A 205 9.76 1.42 2.11
CA LEU A 205 10.15 0.11 1.61
C LEU A 205 11.07 -0.57 2.60
N VAL A 206 10.66 -1.72 3.09
CA VAL A 206 11.41 -2.53 4.06
C VAL A 206 11.93 -3.80 3.39
N ASN A 207 13.18 -4.14 3.64
CA ASN A 207 13.77 -5.40 3.20
C ASN A 207 14.76 -5.91 4.26
N LYS A 208 14.68 -7.20 4.61
CA LYS A 208 15.54 -7.85 5.62
C LYS A 208 15.63 -7.06 6.94
N GLY A 209 14.50 -6.56 7.39
CA GLY A 209 14.38 -5.79 8.64
C GLY A 209 14.86 -4.35 8.57
N LYS A 210 15.30 -3.85 7.42
CA LYS A 210 15.82 -2.48 7.25
C LYS A 210 14.94 -1.66 6.33
N LYS A 211 14.82 -0.36 6.61
CA LYS A 211 14.21 0.60 5.69
C LYS A 211 15.20 0.88 4.55
N ILE A 212 14.79 0.57 3.31
CA ILE A 212 15.61 0.75 2.10
C ILE A 212 15.30 2.10 1.46
N LEU A 213 14.03 2.52 1.53
CA LEU A 213 13.54 3.70 0.85
C LEU A 213 12.37 4.29 1.65
N ASP A 214 12.23 5.60 1.59
CA ASP A 214 11.18 6.35 2.29
C ASP A 214 10.92 7.67 1.55
N GLY A 215 9.66 8.01 1.33
CA GLY A 215 9.27 9.26 0.67
C GLY A 215 7.92 9.18 -0.02
N THR A 216 7.52 10.29 -0.65
CA THR A 216 6.28 10.30 -1.45
C THR A 216 6.47 9.45 -2.71
N VAL A 217 5.42 8.72 -3.12
CA VAL A 217 5.44 7.89 -4.34
C VAL A 217 5.93 8.72 -5.55
N LYS A 218 5.42 9.95 -5.68
CA LYS A 218 5.80 10.86 -6.76
C LYS A 218 7.30 11.19 -6.75
N ASN A 219 7.85 11.60 -5.61
CA ASN A 219 9.25 11.98 -5.51
C ASN A 219 10.18 10.78 -5.76
N ILE A 220 9.82 9.61 -5.22
CA ILE A 220 10.57 8.37 -5.44
C ILE A 220 10.63 8.05 -6.94
N LYS A 221 9.49 8.03 -7.65
CA LYS A 221 9.47 7.75 -9.09
C LYS A 221 10.27 8.78 -9.89
N HIS A 222 10.25 10.05 -9.50
CA HIS A 222 11.05 11.09 -10.15
C HIS A 222 12.55 10.96 -9.86
N THR A 223 12.96 10.55 -8.65
CA THR A 223 14.37 10.32 -8.30
C THR A 223 14.98 9.19 -9.13
N PHE A 224 14.19 8.18 -9.44
CA PHE A 224 14.63 7.00 -10.21
C PHE A 224 14.27 7.07 -11.71
N LYS A 225 13.88 8.25 -12.24
CA LYS A 225 13.53 8.40 -13.65
C LYS A 225 14.71 8.09 -14.56
N GLU A 226 14.42 7.49 -15.72
CA GLU A 226 15.41 7.03 -16.70
C GLU A 226 15.32 7.79 -18.03
N ASN A 227 14.61 8.95 -18.05
CA ASN A 227 14.32 9.70 -19.27
C ASN A 227 13.65 8.87 -20.37
N HIS A 228 12.73 7.99 -19.96
CA HIS A 228 11.90 7.21 -20.86
C HIS A 228 10.68 7.99 -21.30
N TYR A 229 10.35 7.92 -22.59
CA TYR A 229 9.17 8.56 -23.17
C TYR A 229 8.44 7.60 -24.08
N GLN A 230 7.12 7.54 -23.92
CA GLN A 230 6.23 6.87 -24.85
C GLN A 230 5.72 7.87 -25.87
N ILE A 231 5.92 7.56 -27.16
CA ILE A 231 5.57 8.41 -28.28
C ILE A 231 4.57 7.66 -29.16
N GLY A 232 3.35 8.18 -29.27
CA GLY A 232 2.36 7.67 -30.21
C GLY A 232 2.55 8.31 -31.57
N VAL A 233 2.68 7.52 -32.62
CA VAL A 233 2.94 7.94 -34.01
C VAL A 233 1.97 7.26 -34.96
N ALA A 234 1.59 7.98 -36.03
CA ALA A 234 0.67 7.43 -37.04
C ALA A 234 1.28 6.29 -37.86
N VAL A 235 2.60 6.35 -38.11
CA VAL A 235 3.34 5.33 -38.87
C VAL A 235 4.73 5.18 -38.24
N LEU A 236 5.13 3.94 -37.98
CA LEU A 236 6.47 3.65 -37.52
C LEU A 236 7.49 3.81 -38.67
N PRO A 237 8.55 4.61 -38.47
CA PRO A 237 9.61 4.70 -39.47
C PRO A 237 10.43 3.41 -39.47
N GLU A 238 10.76 2.91 -40.67
CA GLU A 238 11.56 1.68 -40.87
C GLU A 238 12.94 1.74 -40.25
N HIS A 239 13.55 2.93 -40.18
CA HIS A 239 14.86 3.14 -39.58
C HIS A 239 14.88 4.32 -38.63
N LEU A 240 15.00 4.02 -37.35
CA LEU A 240 15.12 4.97 -36.25
C LEU A 240 16.57 5.02 -35.71
N MET A 241 17.51 5.39 -36.59
CA MET A 241 18.87 5.71 -36.09
C MET A 241 18.99 7.21 -35.82
N THR A 242 19.24 7.57 -34.57
CA THR A 242 19.42 8.94 -34.15
C THR A 242 20.38 9.04 -32.96
N HIS A 243 21.02 10.21 -32.83
CA HIS A 243 21.86 10.57 -31.69
C HIS A 243 21.09 11.26 -30.58
N ILE A 244 19.74 11.36 -30.70
CA ILE A 244 18.86 12.06 -29.76
C ILE A 244 18.27 11.08 -28.75
N PHE A 245 17.90 9.88 -29.20
CA PHE A 245 17.30 8.85 -28.35
C PHE A 245 17.63 7.43 -28.83
N LYS A 246 17.48 6.50 -27.90
CA LYS A 246 17.54 5.05 -28.17
C LYS A 246 16.13 4.49 -28.12
N VAL A 247 15.74 3.67 -29.10
CA VAL A 247 14.47 2.91 -29.05
C VAL A 247 14.63 1.73 -28.10
N ILE A 248 13.77 1.65 -27.11
CA ILE A 248 13.69 0.54 -26.13
C ILE A 248 12.73 -0.52 -26.63
N SER A 249 11.54 -0.10 -27.08
CA SER A 249 10.56 -0.99 -27.70
C SER A 249 9.72 -0.23 -28.73
N ALA A 250 9.19 -0.95 -29.72
CA ALA A 250 8.29 -0.43 -30.74
C ALA A 250 7.07 -1.33 -30.86
N GLN A 251 5.88 -0.74 -30.90
CA GLN A 251 4.60 -1.38 -31.19
C GLN A 251 4.02 -0.74 -32.45
N SER A 252 2.92 -1.29 -32.98
CA SER A 252 2.35 -0.84 -34.26
C SER A 252 2.15 0.67 -34.40
N ASP A 253 1.88 1.37 -33.32
CA ASP A 253 1.51 2.79 -33.29
C ASP A 253 2.21 3.60 -32.18
N SER A 254 3.17 2.99 -31.48
CA SER A 254 3.89 3.64 -30.39
C SER A 254 5.33 3.18 -30.24
N LEU A 255 6.14 4.08 -29.73
CA LEU A 255 7.56 3.88 -29.42
C LEU A 255 7.81 4.18 -27.96
N LEU A 256 8.52 3.30 -27.27
CA LEU A 256 9.18 3.62 -26.02
C LEU A 256 10.64 3.97 -26.33
N VAL A 257 11.04 5.17 -25.99
CA VAL A 257 12.39 5.67 -26.23
C VAL A 257 13.05 6.14 -24.94
N GLN A 258 14.36 6.01 -24.87
CA GLN A 258 15.19 6.61 -23.84
C GLN A 258 15.97 7.78 -24.45
N LEU A 259 15.78 8.98 -23.89
CA LEU A 259 16.52 10.15 -24.32
C LEU A 259 17.96 10.09 -23.79
N PHE A 260 18.92 10.48 -24.62
CA PHE A 260 20.31 10.67 -24.18
C PHE A 260 20.44 11.91 -23.28
N GLU A 261 21.50 11.95 -22.49
CA GLU A 261 21.86 13.13 -21.71
C GLU A 261 21.95 14.36 -22.63
N ASP A 262 21.50 15.49 -22.13
CA ASP A 262 21.40 16.79 -22.86
C ASP A 262 20.36 16.88 -23.98
N THR A 263 19.56 15.83 -24.25
CA THR A 263 18.48 15.91 -25.24
C THR A 263 17.22 16.53 -24.61
N ARG A 264 16.66 17.54 -25.29
CA ARG A 264 15.37 18.13 -24.88
C ARG A 264 14.22 17.39 -25.54
N THR A 265 13.10 17.31 -24.83
CA THR A 265 11.86 16.72 -25.36
C THR A 265 11.41 17.34 -26.69
N ASN A 266 11.62 18.65 -26.86
CA ASN A 266 11.32 19.37 -28.11
C ASN A 266 12.18 18.91 -29.30
N ASP A 267 13.40 18.45 -29.07
CA ASP A 267 14.26 17.98 -30.14
C ASP A 267 13.78 16.63 -30.68
N VAL A 268 13.21 15.80 -29.81
CA VAL A 268 12.55 14.56 -30.19
C VAL A 268 11.30 14.84 -31.03
N LEU A 269 10.45 15.78 -30.61
CA LEU A 269 9.26 16.17 -31.38
C LEU A 269 9.66 16.74 -32.76
N ARG A 270 10.66 17.62 -32.83
CA ARG A 270 11.19 18.13 -34.09
C ARG A 270 11.71 17.04 -35.02
N TYR A 271 12.35 16.01 -34.46
CA TYR A 271 12.83 14.87 -35.26
C TYR A 271 11.69 14.19 -36.02
N PHE A 272 10.55 13.91 -35.35
CA PHE A 272 9.38 13.31 -35.99
C PHE A 272 8.70 14.26 -36.98
N ILE A 273 8.53 15.52 -36.61
CA ILE A 273 7.93 16.56 -37.48
C ILE A 273 8.76 16.72 -38.78
N ASN A 274 10.08 16.79 -38.67
CA ASN A 274 10.97 16.94 -39.85
C ASN A 274 10.97 15.69 -40.77
N LYS A 275 10.50 14.55 -40.26
CA LYS A 275 10.29 13.33 -41.03
C LYS A 275 8.87 13.18 -41.57
N ASN A 276 8.03 14.21 -41.43
CA ASN A 276 6.60 14.19 -41.76
C ASN A 276 5.82 13.03 -41.08
N ILE A 277 6.19 12.71 -39.82
CA ILE A 277 5.51 11.71 -39.03
C ILE A 277 4.61 12.43 -38.02
N ASP A 278 3.32 12.15 -38.08
CA ASP A 278 2.36 12.69 -37.13
C ASP A 278 2.54 12.04 -35.76
N VAL A 279 2.75 12.91 -34.73
CA VAL A 279 2.82 12.51 -33.31
C VAL A 279 1.51 12.89 -32.65
N TYR A 280 0.76 11.92 -32.15
CA TYR A 280 -0.51 12.17 -31.46
C TYR A 280 -0.43 12.02 -29.95
N SER A 281 0.65 11.47 -29.42
CA SER A 281 0.92 11.48 -27.96
C SER A 281 2.43 11.51 -27.68
N PHE A 282 2.78 12.19 -26.59
CA PHE A 282 4.14 12.26 -26.06
C PHE A 282 4.06 12.28 -24.53
N LYS A 283 4.48 11.23 -23.86
CA LYS A 283 4.33 11.06 -22.42
C LYS A 283 5.62 10.57 -21.78
N GLU A 284 6.06 11.24 -20.70
CA GLU A 284 7.14 10.73 -19.85
C GLU A 284 6.67 9.46 -19.13
N VAL A 285 7.51 8.43 -19.18
CA VAL A 285 7.28 7.15 -18.52
C VAL A 285 8.21 7.07 -17.32
N LEU A 286 7.62 7.19 -16.13
CA LEU A 286 8.34 6.99 -14.89
C LEU A 286 8.42 5.50 -14.57
N PRO A 287 9.51 5.03 -13.92
CA PRO A 287 9.64 3.65 -13.50
C PRO A 287 8.52 3.28 -12.52
N SER A 288 8.08 2.03 -12.53
CA SER A 288 7.19 1.50 -11.50
C SER A 288 7.92 1.33 -10.16
N LEU A 289 7.18 1.28 -9.06
CA LEU A 289 7.78 0.95 -7.76
C LEU A 289 8.42 -0.45 -7.78
N SER A 290 7.89 -1.38 -8.58
CA SER A 290 8.48 -2.70 -8.80
C SER A 290 9.86 -2.61 -9.44
N ASP A 291 10.03 -1.80 -10.50
CA ASP A 291 11.32 -1.59 -11.17
C ASP A 291 12.34 -0.95 -10.20
N ILE A 292 11.89 0.03 -9.42
CA ILE A 292 12.73 0.70 -8.41
C ILE A 292 13.18 -0.31 -7.33
N PHE A 293 12.26 -1.14 -6.84
CA PHE A 293 12.58 -2.18 -5.87
C PHE A 293 13.62 -3.17 -6.41
N ILE A 294 13.42 -3.65 -7.64
CA ILE A 294 14.37 -4.58 -8.29
C ILE A 294 15.78 -3.97 -8.40
N LYS A 295 15.86 -2.68 -8.74
CA LYS A 295 17.16 -1.97 -8.82
C LYS A 295 17.85 -1.87 -7.47
N LEU A 296 17.09 -1.54 -6.41
CA LEU A 296 17.63 -1.36 -5.06
C LEU A 296 18.05 -2.68 -4.39
N VAL A 297 17.42 -3.79 -4.79
CA VAL A 297 17.63 -5.11 -4.17
C VAL A 297 18.33 -6.09 -5.14
N ASN A 298 18.80 -5.60 -6.28
CA ASN A 298 19.40 -6.39 -7.36
C ASN A 298 20.45 -7.38 -6.81
N GLY A 299 20.21 -8.68 -7.05
CA GLY A 299 21.06 -9.78 -6.61
C GLY A 299 20.57 -10.53 -5.37
N SER A 300 19.56 -10.07 -4.65
CA SER A 300 19.03 -10.83 -3.51
C SER A 300 18.05 -11.93 -3.95
N PRO A 301 18.01 -13.07 -3.26
CA PRO A 301 17.04 -14.15 -3.53
C PRO A 301 15.59 -13.69 -3.42
N GLU A 302 15.31 -12.73 -2.54
CA GLU A 302 13.97 -12.17 -2.29
C GLU A 302 13.45 -11.36 -3.49
N ALA A 303 14.33 -10.66 -4.23
CA ALA A 303 13.96 -9.95 -5.45
C ALA A 303 13.46 -10.93 -6.53
N ARG A 304 14.08 -12.13 -6.63
CA ARG A 304 13.65 -13.18 -7.56
C ARG A 304 12.28 -13.75 -7.21
N GLN A 305 12.01 -13.93 -5.91
CA GLN A 305 10.71 -14.42 -5.43
C GLN A 305 9.59 -13.40 -5.73
N PHE A 306 9.89 -12.10 -5.59
CA PHE A 306 8.97 -11.02 -5.91
C PHE A 306 8.59 -11.00 -7.39
N LEU A 307 9.56 -11.17 -8.29
CA LEU A 307 9.34 -11.28 -9.74
C LEU A 307 8.48 -12.49 -10.11
N SER A 308 8.70 -13.66 -9.46
CA SER A 308 7.93 -14.87 -9.77
C SER A 308 6.45 -14.76 -9.38
N ILE A 309 6.11 -13.98 -8.36
CA ILE A 309 4.72 -13.75 -7.94
C ILE A 309 3.98 -12.87 -8.96
N ASN A 310 4.64 -11.85 -9.49
CA ASN A 310 4.02 -10.92 -10.46
C ASN A 310 3.83 -11.53 -11.85
N HIS A 311 4.68 -12.46 -12.29
CA HIS A 311 4.54 -13.16 -13.57
C HIS A 311 3.47 -14.25 -13.59
N ASN A 312 2.99 -14.73 -12.44
CA ASN A 312 1.92 -15.74 -12.37
C ASN A 312 0.50 -15.13 -12.36
N HIS A 313 0.36 -13.84 -12.55
CA HIS A 313 -0.92 -13.11 -12.58
C HIS A 313 -1.18 -12.37 -13.91
N GLU A 314 -0.35 -12.59 -14.94
CA GLU A 314 -0.64 -12.34 -16.35
C GLU A 314 -1.17 -13.63 -17.00
#